data_07c445f33ce2d56a5996245d62762720
#
_entry.id   07c445f33ce2d56a5996245d62762720
#
_cell.length_a   1.000
_cell.length_b   1.000
_cell.length_c   1.000
_cell.angle_alpha   90.00
_cell.angle_beta   90.00
_cell.angle_gamma   90.00
#
_symmetry.space_group_name_H-M   'P 1'
#
loop_
_entity.id
_entity.type
_entity.pdbx_description
1 polymer ?
#
loop_
_entity_poly.entity_id
_entity_poly.type
_entity_poly.pdbx_seq_one_letter_code
_entity_poly.pdbx_strand_id
1 'polypeptide(L)'
;MLSIINNKSEAIFKKLPESLILFVARFAIAAVFWKSGQTKIEGFSLDIIAMKMELGLPRLAESTGFLFEYEYNLPLIPPMIAAVLATIAEHILPILILGGFFTRLAAFGLAGMTLVIQLFVYPEAYPTHATWLAIALLL
;
A
#
# COMPACT_ATOMS: atom_id res chain seq x y z
N MET A 1 5.51 29.22 29.68
CA MET A 1 4.58 29.19 28.52
C MET A 1 4.75 27.94 27.67
N LEU A 2 5.97 27.61 27.25
CA LEU A 2 6.26 26.38 26.47
C LEU A 2 5.84 25.07 27.18
N SER A 3 6.09 24.96 28.49
CA SER A 3 5.71 23.77 29.27
C SER A 3 4.19 23.56 29.36
N ILE A 4 3.42 24.63 29.41
CA ILE A 4 1.94 24.56 29.45
C ILE A 4 1.38 24.09 28.10
N ILE A 5 1.98 24.55 26.99
CA ILE A 5 1.59 24.13 25.65
C ILE A 5 1.93 22.63 25.45
N ASN A 6 3.13 22.22 25.88
CA ASN A 6 3.55 20.83 25.80
C ASN A 6 2.63 19.90 26.61
N ASN A 7 2.30 20.26 27.84
CA ASN A 7 1.42 19.48 28.70
C ASN A 7 -0.02 19.37 28.15
N LYS A 8 -0.53 20.43 27.50
CA LYS A 8 -1.84 20.40 26.85
C LYS A 8 -1.85 19.52 25.61
N SER A 9 -0.81 19.58 24.77
CA SER A 9 -0.69 18.73 23.60
C SER A 9 -0.57 17.26 23.99
N GLU A 10 0.27 16.92 24.98
CA GLU A 10 0.36 15.55 25.50
C GLU A 10 -0.98 15.03 26.04
N ALA A 11 -1.74 15.86 26.75
CA ALA A 11 -3.04 15.50 27.26
C ALA A 11 -4.05 15.19 26.15
N ILE A 12 -3.97 15.86 25.01
CA ILE A 12 -4.80 15.60 23.84
C ILE A 12 -4.37 14.29 23.17
N PHE A 13 -3.07 14.10 22.94
CA PHE A 13 -2.57 12.86 22.31
C PHE A 13 -2.85 11.60 23.14
N LYS A 14 -2.74 11.70 24.49
CA LYS A 14 -3.09 10.61 25.42
C LYS A 14 -4.57 10.22 25.40
N LYS A 15 -5.45 11.07 24.88
CA LYS A 15 -6.88 10.76 24.71
C LYS A 15 -7.20 10.02 23.43
N LEU A 16 -6.29 9.98 22.47
CA LEU A 16 -6.50 9.22 21.24
C LEU A 16 -6.36 7.72 21.54
N PRO A 17 -7.37 6.92 21.28
CA PRO A 17 -7.26 5.49 21.46
C PRO A 17 -6.25 4.91 20.46
N GLU A 18 -5.39 4.02 20.94
CA GLU A 18 -4.40 3.33 20.10
C GLU A 18 -5.05 2.62 18.90
N SER A 19 -6.24 2.06 19.11
CA SER A 19 -7.02 1.43 18.05
C SER A 19 -7.35 2.35 16.89
N LEU A 20 -7.61 3.63 17.16
CA LEU A 20 -7.86 4.63 16.11
C LEU A 20 -6.58 4.92 15.32
N ILE A 21 -5.45 5.06 16.00
CA ILE A 21 -4.15 5.31 15.37
C ILE A 21 -3.79 4.14 14.45
N LEU A 22 -3.93 2.91 14.95
CA LEU A 22 -3.68 1.70 14.17
C LEU A 22 -4.67 1.55 13.01
N PHE A 23 -5.94 1.92 13.19
CA PHE A 23 -6.91 1.90 12.09
C PHE A 23 -6.53 2.89 10.98
N VAL A 24 -6.14 4.12 11.33
CA VAL A 24 -5.68 5.11 10.36
C VAL A 24 -4.42 4.63 9.63
N ALA A 25 -3.48 4.02 10.35
CA ALA A 25 -2.27 3.45 9.75
C ALA A 25 -2.60 2.33 8.75
N ARG A 26 -3.50 1.40 9.12
CA ARG A 26 -3.99 0.33 8.25
C ARG A 26 -4.68 0.89 7.00
N PHE A 27 -5.57 1.85 7.19
CA PHE A 27 -6.29 2.47 6.08
C PHE A 27 -5.32 3.18 5.13
N ALA A 28 -4.37 3.95 5.66
CA ALA A 28 -3.43 4.70 4.84
C ALA A 28 -2.60 3.79 3.92
N ILE A 29 -1.97 2.75 4.49
CA ILE A 29 -1.12 1.86 3.70
C ILE A 29 -1.96 0.98 2.74
N ALA A 30 -3.11 0.50 3.19
CA ALA A 30 -4.00 -0.28 2.36
C ALA A 30 -4.54 0.52 1.17
N ALA A 31 -4.92 1.79 1.37
CA ALA A 31 -5.39 2.65 0.30
C ALA A 31 -4.34 2.90 -0.78
N VAL A 32 -3.07 3.08 -0.39
CA VAL A 32 -1.95 3.25 -1.34
C VAL A 32 -1.83 2.04 -2.26
N PHE A 33 -1.70 0.85 -1.67
CA PHE A 33 -1.48 -0.37 -2.46
C PHE A 33 -2.73 -0.83 -3.21
N TRP A 34 -3.92 -0.68 -2.61
CA TRP A 34 -5.18 -0.92 -3.31
C TRP A 34 -5.30 -0.06 -4.57
N LYS A 35 -5.06 1.24 -4.44
CA LYS A 35 -5.13 2.16 -5.57
C LYS A 35 -4.09 1.83 -6.65
N SER A 36 -2.89 1.43 -6.26
CA SER A 36 -1.87 0.93 -7.18
C SER A 36 -2.33 -0.35 -7.91
N GLY A 37 -2.90 -1.31 -7.20
CA GLY A 37 -3.46 -2.54 -7.79
C GLY A 37 -4.56 -2.26 -8.81
N GLN A 38 -5.45 -1.32 -8.48
CA GLN A 38 -6.56 -0.93 -9.38
C GLN A 38 -6.09 -0.33 -10.72
N THR A 39 -4.90 0.24 -10.78
CA THR A 39 -4.33 0.72 -12.06
C THR A 39 -3.81 -0.40 -12.94
N LYS A 40 -3.64 -1.60 -12.39
CA LYS A 40 -3.05 -2.76 -13.08
C LYS A 40 -4.08 -3.71 -13.69
N ILE A 41 -5.35 -3.48 -13.41
CA ILE A 41 -6.44 -4.33 -13.90
C ILE A 41 -7.51 -3.54 -14.66
N GLU A 42 -8.22 -4.22 -15.51
CA GLU A 42 -9.40 -3.77 -16.23
C GLU A 42 -10.59 -4.67 -15.93
N GLY A 43 -11.81 -4.16 -16.13
CA GLY A 43 -13.06 -4.89 -15.93
C GLY A 43 -13.54 -4.93 -14.49
N PHE A 44 -12.70 -4.59 -13.52
CA PHE A 44 -13.09 -4.41 -12.11
C PHE A 44 -12.46 -3.15 -11.55
N SER A 45 -13.28 -2.27 -10.99
CA SER A 45 -12.79 -1.07 -10.30
C SER A 45 -13.63 -0.78 -9.07
N LEU A 46 -12.98 -0.52 -7.95
CA LEU A 46 -13.62 -0.10 -6.71
C LEU A 46 -12.81 1.01 -6.05
N ASP A 47 -13.23 2.24 -6.25
CA ASP A 47 -12.71 3.43 -5.56
C ASP A 47 -13.85 4.10 -4.79
N ILE A 48 -13.90 3.83 -3.49
CA ILE A 48 -14.97 4.35 -2.60
C ILE A 48 -14.89 5.87 -2.47
N ILE A 49 -13.68 6.44 -2.52
CA ILE A 49 -13.47 7.88 -2.39
C ILE A 49 -13.91 8.62 -3.66
N ALA A 50 -13.52 8.09 -4.83
CA ALA A 50 -13.91 8.65 -6.12
C ALA A 50 -15.32 8.24 -6.55
N MET A 51 -16.02 7.42 -5.75
CA MET A 51 -17.34 6.85 -6.08
C MET A 51 -17.38 6.14 -7.44
N LYS A 52 -16.28 5.48 -7.82
CA LYS A 52 -16.18 4.68 -9.02
C LYS A 52 -16.34 3.21 -8.68
N MET A 53 -17.27 2.56 -9.37
CA MET A 53 -17.48 1.12 -9.23
C MET A 53 -17.76 0.52 -10.60
N GLU A 54 -16.93 -0.46 -10.97
CA GLU A 54 -17.13 -1.31 -12.13
C GLU A 54 -17.07 -2.77 -11.67
N LEU A 55 -18.12 -3.53 -11.93
CA LEU A 55 -18.25 -4.91 -11.50
C LEU A 55 -18.23 -5.83 -12.70
N GLY A 56 -17.03 -6.16 -13.18
CA GLY A 56 -16.77 -7.15 -14.22
C GLY A 56 -15.71 -8.15 -13.79
N LEU A 57 -15.32 -9.04 -14.69
CA LEU A 57 -14.23 -9.98 -14.43
C LEU A 57 -12.89 -9.23 -14.53
N PRO A 58 -12.08 -9.23 -13.48
CA PRO A 58 -10.77 -8.57 -13.51
C PRO A 58 -9.85 -9.29 -14.48
N ARG A 59 -9.17 -8.52 -15.31
CA ARG A 59 -8.09 -8.99 -16.19
C ARG A 59 -6.91 -8.03 -16.07
N LEU A 60 -5.70 -8.53 -16.32
CA LEU A 60 -4.52 -7.68 -16.32
C LEU A 60 -4.61 -6.67 -17.46
N ALA A 61 -4.39 -5.39 -17.19
CA ALA A 61 -4.36 -4.35 -18.20
C ALA A 61 -3.14 -4.54 -19.13
N GLU A 62 -3.30 -4.28 -20.41
CA GLU A 62 -2.17 -4.35 -21.38
C GLU A 62 -1.02 -3.42 -20.98
N SER A 63 -1.36 -2.22 -20.49
CA SER A 63 -0.39 -1.26 -19.98
C SER A 63 0.47 -1.80 -18.86
N THR A 64 -0.05 -2.71 -18.04
CA THR A 64 0.70 -3.34 -16.93
C THR A 64 1.80 -4.25 -17.45
N GLY A 65 1.54 -5.04 -18.49
CA GLY A 65 2.57 -5.86 -19.14
C GLY A 65 3.73 -4.99 -19.65
N PHE A 66 3.41 -3.93 -20.37
CA PHE A 66 4.40 -2.95 -20.86
C PHE A 66 5.22 -2.31 -19.73
N LEU A 67 4.56 -1.90 -18.63
CA LEU A 67 5.20 -1.26 -17.50
C LEU A 67 6.25 -2.19 -16.86
N PHE A 68 5.93 -3.46 -16.68
CA PHE A 68 6.83 -4.42 -16.07
C PHE A 68 7.97 -4.86 -17.00
N GLU A 69 7.73 -4.87 -18.32
CA GLU A 69 8.73 -5.27 -19.30
C GLU A 69 9.75 -4.16 -19.59
N TYR A 70 9.29 -2.92 -19.75
CA TYR A 70 10.13 -1.83 -20.25
C TYR A 70 10.54 -0.81 -19.19
N GLU A 71 9.76 -0.63 -18.13
CA GLU A 71 10.03 0.36 -17.08
C GLU A 71 10.59 -0.28 -15.82
N TYR A 72 9.90 -1.29 -15.26
CA TYR A 72 10.34 -1.90 -14.00
C TYR A 72 11.46 -2.90 -14.17
N ASN A 73 11.40 -3.71 -15.20
CA ASN A 73 12.44 -4.66 -15.64
C ASN A 73 13.20 -5.34 -14.48
N LEU A 74 12.48 -6.05 -13.63
CA LEU A 74 13.05 -6.69 -12.44
C LEU A 74 14.07 -7.77 -12.82
N PRO A 75 15.26 -7.81 -12.18
CA PRO A 75 16.39 -8.59 -12.67
C PRO A 75 16.24 -10.12 -12.57
N LEU A 76 15.35 -10.64 -11.73
CA LEU A 76 15.27 -12.08 -11.44
C LEU A 76 13.93 -12.71 -11.78
N ILE A 77 12.92 -11.93 -12.13
CA ILE A 77 11.56 -12.40 -12.33
C ILE A 77 11.09 -11.99 -13.72
N PRO A 78 10.58 -12.92 -14.54
CA PRO A 78 9.98 -12.57 -15.84
C PRO A 78 8.90 -11.50 -15.69
N PRO A 79 8.86 -10.48 -16.56
CA PRO A 79 8.00 -9.31 -16.40
C PRO A 79 6.51 -9.65 -16.20
N MET A 80 5.98 -10.58 -16.96
CA MET A 80 4.58 -11.00 -16.84
C MET A 80 4.28 -11.67 -15.49
N ILE A 81 5.20 -12.49 -14.99
CA ILE A 81 5.05 -13.13 -13.68
C ILE A 81 5.10 -12.07 -12.58
N ALA A 82 6.05 -11.15 -12.65
CA ALA A 82 6.14 -10.04 -11.71
C ALA A 82 4.88 -9.17 -11.72
N ALA A 83 4.33 -8.87 -12.90
CA ALA A 83 3.08 -8.11 -13.06
C ALA A 83 1.90 -8.80 -12.37
N VAL A 84 1.71 -10.09 -12.59
CA VAL A 84 0.63 -10.88 -11.98
C VAL A 84 0.80 -10.95 -10.46
N LEU A 85 2.00 -11.28 -9.97
CA LEU A 85 2.27 -11.39 -8.53
C LEU A 85 2.07 -10.04 -7.82
N ALA A 86 2.56 -8.95 -8.39
CA ALA A 86 2.38 -7.61 -7.84
C ALA A 86 0.89 -7.23 -7.80
N THR A 87 0.16 -7.47 -8.89
CA THR A 87 -1.27 -7.18 -8.97
C THR A 87 -2.06 -7.95 -7.91
N ILE A 88 -1.80 -9.25 -7.73
CA ILE A 88 -2.44 -10.06 -6.69
C ILE A 88 -2.10 -9.55 -5.29
N ALA A 89 -0.83 -9.28 -5.03
CA ALA A 89 -0.37 -8.78 -3.73
C ALA A 89 -0.99 -7.42 -3.39
N GLU A 90 -1.06 -6.51 -4.36
CA GLU A 90 -1.64 -5.17 -4.20
C GLU A 90 -3.16 -5.17 -3.97
N HIS A 91 -3.85 -6.27 -4.22
CA HIS A 91 -5.26 -6.43 -3.87
C HIS A 91 -5.45 -7.21 -2.57
N ILE A 92 -4.77 -8.33 -2.39
CA ILE A 92 -4.98 -9.22 -1.24
C ILE A 92 -4.42 -8.63 0.04
N LEU A 93 -3.17 -8.13 0.02
CA LEU A 93 -2.53 -7.63 1.25
C LEU A 93 -3.26 -6.42 1.85
N PRO A 94 -3.73 -5.42 1.07
CA PRO A 94 -4.57 -4.35 1.61
C PRO A 94 -5.87 -4.82 2.25
N ILE A 95 -6.55 -5.78 1.66
CA ILE A 95 -7.79 -6.34 2.22
C ILE A 95 -7.52 -7.02 3.57
N LEU A 96 -6.44 -7.80 3.67
CA LEU A 96 -6.06 -8.46 4.92
C LEU A 96 -5.71 -7.43 6.01
N ILE A 97 -4.99 -6.36 5.68
CA ILE A 97 -4.62 -5.30 6.61
C ILE A 97 -5.86 -4.54 7.10
N LEU A 98 -6.76 -4.14 6.20
CA LEU A 98 -8.00 -3.44 6.55
C LEU A 98 -8.92 -4.31 7.40
N GLY A 99 -9.09 -5.57 7.03
CA GLY A 99 -9.89 -6.54 7.76
C GLY A 99 -9.29 -6.97 9.10
N GLY A 100 -8.01 -6.64 9.36
CA GLY A 100 -7.32 -7.06 10.57
C GLY A 100 -6.92 -8.54 10.58
N PHE A 101 -6.99 -9.23 9.42
CA PHE A 101 -6.60 -10.61 9.27
C PHE A 101 -5.13 -10.72 8.90
N PHE A 102 -4.35 -11.50 9.66
CA PHE A 102 -2.91 -11.69 9.40
C PHE A 102 -2.15 -10.37 9.19
N THR A 103 -2.52 -9.31 9.91
CA THR A 103 -2.02 -7.94 9.68
C THR A 103 -0.50 -7.88 9.62
N ARG A 104 0.20 -8.52 10.56
CA ARG A 104 1.67 -8.53 10.58
C ARG A 104 2.28 -9.19 9.35
N LEU A 105 1.73 -10.33 8.91
CA LEU A 105 2.21 -11.03 7.73
C LEU A 105 1.95 -10.21 6.47
N ALA A 106 0.76 -9.62 6.35
CA ALA A 106 0.41 -8.75 5.23
C ALA A 106 1.25 -7.47 5.21
N ALA A 107 1.49 -6.84 6.37
CA ALA A 107 2.38 -5.69 6.50
C ALA A 107 3.82 -6.03 6.12
N PHE A 108 4.32 -7.20 6.53
CA PHE A 108 5.63 -7.70 6.09
C PHE A 108 5.70 -7.91 4.57
N GLY A 109 4.64 -8.43 3.96
CA GLY A 109 4.52 -8.55 2.51
C GLY A 109 4.59 -7.20 1.80
N LEU A 110 3.84 -6.18 2.29
CA LEU A 110 3.89 -4.82 1.74
C LEU A 110 5.26 -4.15 1.96
N ALA A 111 5.90 -4.39 3.10
CA ALA A 111 7.26 -3.90 3.33
C ALA A 111 8.26 -4.51 2.33
N GLY A 112 8.16 -5.81 2.07
CA GLY A 112 8.96 -6.48 1.04
C GLY A 112 8.74 -5.90 -0.36
N MET A 113 7.47 -5.69 -0.76
CA MET A 113 7.15 -5.01 -2.02
C MET A 113 7.74 -3.61 -2.09
N THR A 114 7.60 -2.83 -1.01
CA THR A 114 8.15 -1.47 -0.93
C THR A 114 9.66 -1.47 -1.12
N LEU A 115 10.37 -2.44 -0.53
CA LEU A 115 11.81 -2.58 -0.72
C LEU A 115 12.18 -2.92 -2.17
N VAL A 116 11.44 -3.83 -2.82
CA VAL A 116 11.65 -4.13 -4.23
C VAL A 116 11.44 -2.89 -5.10
N ILE A 117 10.37 -2.15 -4.88
CA ILE A 117 10.07 -0.91 -5.61
C ILE A 117 11.19 0.12 -5.36
N GLN A 118 11.65 0.27 -4.11
CA GLN A 118 12.70 1.21 -3.75
C GLN A 118 14.04 0.88 -4.43
N LEU A 119 14.40 -0.41 -4.49
CA LEU A 119 15.71 -0.81 -4.98
C LEU A 119 15.79 -0.91 -6.51
N PHE A 120 14.70 -1.28 -7.16
CA PHE A 120 14.73 -1.66 -8.57
C PHE A 120 13.84 -0.80 -9.47
N VAL A 121 12.84 -0.09 -8.92
CA VAL A 121 11.84 0.61 -9.74
C VAL A 121 11.98 2.11 -9.62
N TYR A 122 11.84 2.67 -8.43
CA TYR A 122 11.86 4.12 -8.19
C TYR A 122 12.76 4.49 -7.00
N PRO A 123 14.10 4.38 -7.13
CA PRO A 123 15.03 4.70 -6.04
C PRO A 123 14.92 6.14 -5.52
N GLU A 124 14.56 7.09 -6.39
CA GLU A 124 14.40 8.51 -6.05
C GLU A 124 13.18 8.79 -5.19
N ALA A 125 12.20 7.88 -5.17
CA ALA A 125 10.98 8.03 -4.36
C ALA A 125 11.15 7.60 -2.90
N TYR A 126 12.40 7.57 -2.39
CA TYR A 126 12.74 7.12 -1.04
C TYR A 126 11.95 7.80 0.09
N PRO A 127 11.55 9.09 0.05
CA PRO A 127 10.77 9.67 1.13
C PRO A 127 9.39 9.02 1.25
N THR A 128 8.75 8.73 0.12
CA THR A 128 7.45 8.06 0.06
C THR A 128 7.57 6.61 0.54
N HIS A 129 8.55 5.89 0.03
CA HIS A 129 8.76 4.48 0.41
C HIS A 129 9.18 4.32 1.87
N ALA A 130 9.97 5.24 2.42
CA ALA A 130 10.29 5.27 3.84
C ALA A 130 9.04 5.46 4.71
N THR A 131 8.09 6.30 4.27
CA THR A 131 6.80 6.48 4.96
C THR A 131 5.99 5.18 4.94
N TRP A 132 5.92 4.49 3.81
CA TRP A 132 5.22 3.20 3.72
C TRP A 132 5.86 2.13 4.59
N LEU A 133 7.19 2.05 4.60
CA LEU A 133 7.92 1.13 5.47
C LEU A 133 7.67 1.43 6.95
N ALA A 134 7.70 2.70 7.36
CA ALA A 134 7.43 3.10 8.73
C ALA A 134 6.02 2.66 9.17
N ILE A 135 5.00 2.87 8.32
CA ILE A 135 3.62 2.43 8.60
C ILE A 135 3.54 0.90 8.68
N ALA A 136 4.17 0.18 7.74
CA ALA A 136 4.16 -1.28 7.73
C ALA A 136 4.84 -1.88 8.97
N LEU A 137 5.89 -1.25 9.47
CA LEU A 137 6.60 -1.68 10.70
C LEU A 137 5.81 -1.40 11.99
N LEU A 138 4.87 -0.45 11.96
CA LEU A 138 3.98 -0.16 13.08
C LEU A 138 2.84 -1.19 13.22
N LEU A 139 2.51 -1.92 12.17
CA LEU A 139 1.40 -2.88 12.08
C LEU A 139 1.83 -4.30 12.39
#